data_eecce3442f41ff59dc914b194c42ae32
#
_entry.id   eecce3442f41ff59dc914b194c42ae32
#
_cell.length_a   1.000
_cell.length_b   1.000
_cell.length_c   1.000
_cell.angle_alpha   90.00
_cell.angle_beta   90.00
_cell.angle_gamma   90.00
#
_symmetry.space_group_name_H-M   'P 1'
#
loop_
_entity.id
_entity.type
_entity.pdbx_description
1 polymer ?
#
loop_
_entity_poly.entity_id
_entity_poly.type
_entity_poly.pdbx_seq_one_letter_code
_entity_poly.pdbx_strand_id
1 'polypeptide(L)'
;RQRQMCIRDSMMRADTRLRFEPSELLAGASSQEASRGAILLTGGTGFFGPFLLKSILERCESEVFVLVRAKDPGAGMERLREGLAAVGGPPGTKPLAWERRVRPVCGDLARANLGLSRADWLLLSRQVQEIYHNGAMVNYLSDYEAMREANVGGTHEVIRLALSDRAKVLNHISTTFVFGWSVKKTLFETDTNPDMEHLDFGYSQSKWVSEQVVLRAMRHGLQARIFRPALLSPSIGGEGDHFDISIRLLAFMLKHRIGTTAKNQVSFFPADLAADNIVAISSLPESLGATSHVT
;
A
#
# COMPACT_ATOMS: atom_id res chain seq x y z
N ARG A 1 -21.10 16.73 -17.44
CA ARG A 1 -19.77 16.73 -16.74
C ARG A 1 -19.87 17.27 -15.32
N GLN A 2 -20.35 18.50 -15.10
CA GLN A 2 -20.41 19.13 -13.77
C GLN A 2 -21.26 18.33 -12.77
N ARG A 3 -22.44 17.82 -13.17
CA ARG A 3 -23.29 16.97 -12.32
C ARG A 3 -22.61 15.64 -11.94
N GLN A 4 -21.89 15.02 -12.86
CA GLN A 4 -21.12 13.78 -12.59
C GLN A 4 -19.97 14.04 -11.62
N MET A 5 -19.27 15.17 -11.73
CA MET A 5 -18.23 15.57 -10.76
C MET A 5 -18.84 15.74 -9.36
N CYS A 6 -19.95 16.46 -9.21
CA CYS A 6 -20.60 16.65 -7.91
C CYS A 6 -21.05 15.32 -7.27
N ILE A 7 -21.58 14.37 -8.04
CA ILE A 7 -21.99 13.05 -7.55
C ILE A 7 -20.77 12.26 -7.07
N ARG A 8 -19.71 12.21 -7.87
CA ARG A 8 -18.45 11.54 -7.53
C ARG A 8 -17.86 12.13 -6.25
N ASP A 9 -17.73 13.44 -6.16
CA ASP A 9 -17.12 14.11 -5.01
C ASP A 9 -17.95 13.89 -3.73
N SER A 10 -19.27 13.86 -3.85
CA SER A 10 -20.16 13.48 -2.75
C SER A 10 -19.95 12.04 -2.30
N MET A 11 -19.79 11.10 -3.26
CA MET A 11 -19.49 9.69 -2.98
C MET A 11 -18.14 9.54 -2.30
N MET A 12 -17.09 10.18 -2.82
CA MET A 12 -15.75 10.15 -2.23
C MET A 12 -15.76 10.68 -0.79
N ARG A 13 -16.44 11.81 -0.53
CA ARG A 13 -16.60 12.36 0.83
C ARG A 13 -17.35 11.40 1.75
N ALA A 14 -18.39 10.73 1.28
CA ALA A 14 -19.12 9.74 2.05
C ALA A 14 -18.23 8.52 2.38
N ASP A 15 -17.42 8.08 1.42
CA ASP A 15 -16.53 6.92 1.57
C ASP A 15 -15.35 7.18 2.52
N THR A 16 -15.03 8.44 2.87
CA THR A 16 -14.05 8.73 3.92
C THR A 16 -14.52 8.36 5.33
N ARG A 17 -15.82 8.08 5.52
CA ARG A 17 -16.36 7.69 6.82
C ARG A 17 -15.96 6.26 7.16
N LEU A 18 -15.60 6.02 8.41
CA LEU A 18 -15.33 4.66 8.88
C LEU A 18 -16.63 3.83 8.81
N ARG A 19 -16.53 2.60 8.34
CA ARG A 19 -17.65 1.65 8.21
C ARG A 19 -17.89 0.85 9.50
N PHE A 20 -17.16 1.17 10.57
CA PHE A 20 -17.19 0.51 11.88
C PHE A 20 -16.79 1.50 12.97
N GLU A 21 -17.09 1.16 14.23
CA GLU A 21 -16.67 1.96 15.38
C GLU A 21 -15.32 1.45 15.93
N PRO A 22 -14.21 2.21 15.78
CA PRO A 22 -12.88 1.77 16.22
C PRO A 22 -12.80 1.48 17.72
N SER A 23 -13.53 2.22 18.54
CA SER A 23 -13.58 2.04 19.99
C SER A 23 -14.11 0.66 20.41
N GLU A 24 -15.08 0.09 19.68
CA GLU A 24 -15.62 -1.23 19.95
C GLU A 24 -14.58 -2.32 19.66
N LEU A 25 -13.80 -2.17 18.57
CA LEU A 25 -12.74 -3.11 18.21
C LEU A 25 -11.58 -3.06 19.20
N LEU A 26 -11.16 -1.84 19.60
CA LEU A 26 -10.08 -1.64 20.57
C LEU A 26 -10.44 -2.11 21.97
N ALA A 27 -11.71 -1.98 22.39
CA ALA A 27 -12.17 -2.47 23.70
C ALA A 27 -12.05 -3.99 23.85
N GLY A 28 -12.12 -4.74 22.72
CA GLY A 28 -11.91 -6.18 22.68
C GLY A 28 -10.45 -6.60 22.54
N ALA A 29 -9.53 -5.66 22.30
CA ALA A 29 -8.14 -5.97 22.04
C ALA A 29 -7.39 -6.26 23.34
N SER A 30 -6.63 -7.37 23.38
CA SER A 30 -5.77 -7.72 24.51
C SER A 30 -4.47 -6.90 24.49
N SER A 31 -4.00 -6.48 25.67
CA SER A 31 -2.73 -5.77 25.86
C SER A 31 -1.53 -6.71 25.96
N GLN A 32 -1.65 -7.97 25.56
CA GLN A 32 -0.53 -8.92 25.67
C GLN A 32 0.64 -8.50 24.78
N GLU A 33 1.76 -8.18 25.39
CA GLU A 33 3.07 -8.09 24.73
C GLU A 33 3.41 -9.45 24.14
N ALA A 34 3.41 -9.55 22.81
CA ALA A 34 3.88 -10.75 22.16
C ALA A 34 5.38 -10.64 21.90
N SER A 35 6.10 -11.70 22.27
CA SER A 35 7.39 -12.02 21.68
C SER A 35 7.27 -11.91 20.14
N ARG A 36 8.12 -11.14 19.48
CA ARG A 36 8.29 -10.97 18.03
C ARG A 36 7.04 -11.30 17.22
N GLY A 37 6.16 -10.32 17.00
CA GLY A 37 4.94 -10.51 16.21
C GLY A 37 5.25 -10.66 14.71
N ALA A 38 4.32 -11.32 14.01
CA ALA A 38 4.40 -11.45 12.56
C ALA A 38 4.05 -10.14 11.85
N ILE A 39 4.49 -10.03 10.58
CA ILE A 39 4.18 -8.93 9.67
C ILE A 39 3.12 -9.42 8.67
N LEU A 40 2.17 -8.58 8.30
CA LEU A 40 1.30 -8.80 7.15
C LEU A 40 1.66 -7.82 6.04
N LEU A 41 1.94 -8.33 4.84
CA LEU A 41 2.11 -7.54 3.63
C LEU A 41 0.90 -7.76 2.70
N THR A 42 0.22 -6.72 2.30
CA THR A 42 -0.73 -6.76 1.19
C THR A 42 -0.09 -6.24 -0.09
N GLY A 43 -0.52 -6.78 -1.24
CA GLY A 43 0.03 -6.37 -2.53
C GLY A 43 1.45 -6.87 -2.81
N GLY A 44 1.90 -7.93 -2.14
CA GLY A 44 3.25 -8.50 -2.27
C GLY A 44 3.58 -9.06 -3.66
N THR A 45 2.58 -9.26 -4.53
CA THR A 45 2.76 -9.76 -5.90
C THR A 45 2.54 -8.68 -6.98
N GLY A 46 2.38 -7.41 -6.59
CA GLY A 46 2.31 -6.27 -7.51
C GLY A 46 3.71 -5.73 -7.84
N PHE A 47 3.79 -4.64 -8.60
CA PHE A 47 5.07 -4.02 -8.99
C PHE A 47 5.99 -3.71 -7.80
N PHE A 48 5.49 -2.99 -6.81
CA PHE A 48 6.29 -2.55 -5.65
C PHE A 48 6.40 -3.60 -4.53
N GLY A 49 5.46 -4.55 -4.50
CA GLY A 49 5.37 -5.56 -3.44
C GLY A 49 6.61 -6.43 -3.24
N PRO A 50 7.24 -6.96 -4.32
CA PRO A 50 8.46 -7.75 -4.21
C PRO A 50 9.64 -6.98 -3.60
N PHE A 51 9.81 -5.69 -3.90
CA PHE A 51 10.83 -4.84 -3.29
C PHE A 51 10.58 -4.66 -1.79
N LEU A 52 9.33 -4.39 -1.39
CA LEU A 52 8.96 -4.32 0.04
C LEU A 52 9.19 -5.66 0.75
N LEU A 53 8.77 -6.77 0.14
CA LEU A 53 8.99 -8.10 0.72
C LEU A 53 10.48 -8.38 0.92
N LYS A 54 11.31 -8.08 -0.09
CA LYS A 54 12.77 -8.24 -0.02
C LYS A 54 13.36 -7.40 1.12
N SER A 55 13.04 -6.11 1.18
CA SER A 55 13.52 -5.21 2.24
C SER A 55 13.07 -5.64 3.64
N ILE A 56 11.81 -6.08 3.81
CA ILE A 56 11.33 -6.64 5.09
C ILE A 56 12.13 -7.87 5.48
N LEU A 57 12.38 -8.81 4.56
CA LEU A 57 13.13 -10.03 4.82
C LEU A 57 14.60 -9.78 5.18
N GLU A 58 15.19 -8.70 4.64
CA GLU A 58 16.57 -8.29 4.92
C GLU A 58 16.71 -7.60 6.28
N ARG A 59 15.73 -6.83 6.70
CA ARG A 59 15.79 -5.97 7.89
C ARG A 59 15.11 -6.53 9.12
N CYS A 60 14.14 -7.44 8.94
CA CYS A 60 13.35 -8.02 10.02
C CYS A 60 13.51 -9.54 10.06
N GLU A 61 13.52 -10.11 11.27
CA GLU A 61 13.53 -11.57 11.47
C GLU A 61 12.12 -12.18 11.64
N SER A 62 11.08 -11.36 11.58
CA SER A 62 9.68 -11.76 11.77
C SER A 62 9.20 -12.71 10.66
N GLU A 63 8.21 -13.54 11.01
CA GLU A 63 7.39 -14.24 10.00
C GLU A 63 6.57 -13.23 9.21
N VAL A 64 6.44 -13.43 7.90
CA VAL A 64 5.73 -12.52 7.00
C VAL A 64 4.57 -13.25 6.34
N PHE A 65 3.35 -12.89 6.72
CA PHE A 65 2.16 -13.27 5.99
C PHE A 65 2.01 -12.36 4.76
N VAL A 66 1.71 -12.92 3.60
CA VAL A 66 1.48 -12.15 2.39
C VAL A 66 0.09 -12.44 1.85
N LEU A 67 -0.76 -11.43 1.79
CA LEU A 67 -2.09 -11.55 1.18
C LEU A 67 -1.94 -11.66 -0.35
N VAL A 68 -2.34 -12.78 -0.91
CA VAL A 68 -2.17 -13.11 -2.33
C VAL A 68 -3.49 -13.58 -2.96
N ARG A 69 -3.83 -13.03 -4.12
CA ARG A 69 -4.93 -13.57 -4.93
C ARG A 69 -4.48 -14.84 -5.63
N ALA A 70 -4.71 -15.98 -5.00
CA ALA A 70 -4.33 -17.29 -5.52
C ALA A 70 -5.41 -18.33 -5.17
N LYS A 71 -5.42 -19.45 -5.89
CA LYS A 71 -6.35 -20.55 -5.63
C LYS A 71 -6.02 -21.33 -4.36
N ASP A 72 -4.72 -21.39 -4.02
CA ASP A 72 -4.18 -22.08 -2.85
C ASP A 72 -2.83 -21.45 -2.43
N PRO A 73 -2.33 -21.73 -1.21
CA PRO A 73 -1.05 -21.20 -0.73
C PRO A 73 0.15 -21.57 -1.60
N GLY A 74 0.15 -22.75 -2.23
CA GLY A 74 1.24 -23.18 -3.13
C GLY A 74 1.34 -22.28 -4.36
N ALA A 75 0.21 -22.02 -5.03
CA ALA A 75 0.14 -21.06 -6.13
C ALA A 75 0.48 -19.64 -5.69
N GLY A 76 0.14 -19.27 -4.45
CA GLY A 76 0.54 -18.01 -3.84
C GLY A 76 2.06 -17.91 -3.68
N MET A 77 2.71 -18.95 -3.17
CA MET A 77 4.17 -19.02 -3.01
C MET A 77 4.89 -18.90 -4.35
N GLU A 78 4.40 -19.57 -5.39
CA GLU A 78 5.01 -19.49 -6.72
C GLU A 78 5.00 -18.05 -7.26
N ARG A 79 3.89 -17.33 -7.13
CA ARG A 79 3.81 -15.92 -7.50
C ARG A 79 4.77 -15.03 -6.70
N LEU A 80 5.04 -15.36 -5.43
CA LEU A 80 6.02 -14.63 -4.63
C LEU A 80 7.45 -14.93 -5.07
N ARG A 81 7.75 -16.17 -5.46
CA ARG A 81 9.05 -16.54 -6.06
C ARG A 81 9.32 -15.79 -7.36
N GLU A 82 8.33 -15.78 -8.27
CA GLU A 82 8.42 -15.04 -9.52
C GLU A 82 8.65 -13.55 -9.28
N GLY A 83 7.89 -12.96 -8.35
CA GLY A 83 8.05 -11.55 -7.98
C GLY A 83 9.43 -11.24 -7.41
N LEU A 84 9.93 -12.04 -6.46
CA LEU A 84 11.26 -11.84 -5.90
C LEU A 84 12.36 -12.05 -6.93
N ALA A 85 12.23 -13.05 -7.82
CA ALA A 85 13.19 -13.26 -8.91
C ALA A 85 13.27 -12.04 -9.84
N ALA A 86 12.14 -11.38 -10.12
CA ALA A 86 12.09 -10.19 -10.96
C ALA A 86 12.78 -8.96 -10.35
N VAL A 87 13.07 -8.97 -9.04
CA VAL A 87 13.74 -7.86 -8.33
C VAL A 87 15.11 -8.24 -7.79
N GLY A 88 15.82 -9.08 -8.52
CA GLY A 88 17.20 -9.51 -8.17
C GLY A 88 17.26 -10.66 -7.17
N GLY A 89 16.15 -11.35 -6.96
CA GLY A 89 16.09 -12.55 -6.10
C GLY A 89 15.85 -12.26 -4.62
N PRO A 90 15.59 -13.32 -3.84
CA PRO A 90 15.40 -13.22 -2.40
C PRO A 90 16.72 -12.88 -1.69
N PRO A 91 16.64 -12.29 -0.47
CA PRO A 91 17.85 -12.00 0.30
C PRO A 91 18.58 -13.26 0.78
N GLY A 92 19.88 -13.14 0.89
CA GLY A 92 20.74 -14.16 1.49
C GLY A 92 21.31 -15.19 0.49
N THR A 93 22.29 -15.96 0.97
CA THR A 93 23.07 -16.92 0.16
C THR A 93 22.43 -18.31 0.05
N LYS A 94 21.41 -18.58 0.89
CA LYS A 94 20.73 -19.90 0.88
C LYS A 94 19.42 -19.77 0.10
N PRO A 95 19.31 -20.39 -1.08
CA PRO A 95 18.03 -20.51 -1.78
C PRO A 95 16.97 -21.09 -0.82
N LEU A 96 15.76 -20.60 -0.86
CA LEU A 96 14.63 -21.09 -0.05
C LEU A 96 14.67 -20.82 1.48
N ALA A 97 15.71 -20.22 2.04
CA ALA A 97 15.74 -19.89 3.47
C ALA A 97 14.63 -18.89 3.85
N TRP A 98 14.32 -17.96 2.97
CA TRP A 98 13.25 -16.97 3.13
C TRP A 98 11.85 -17.59 3.13
N GLU A 99 11.63 -18.71 2.41
CA GLU A 99 10.32 -19.37 2.33
C GLU A 99 9.83 -19.92 3.68
N ARG A 100 10.77 -20.23 4.59
CA ARG A 100 10.42 -20.65 5.95
C ARG A 100 9.80 -19.53 6.78
N ARG A 101 10.02 -18.27 6.37
CA ARG A 101 9.53 -17.06 7.03
C ARG A 101 8.32 -16.46 6.33
N VAL A 102 8.02 -16.88 5.10
CA VAL A 102 6.95 -16.30 4.30
C VAL A 102 5.78 -17.27 4.17
N ARG A 103 4.59 -16.80 4.51
CA ARG A 103 3.35 -17.57 4.44
C ARG A 103 2.31 -16.86 3.57
N PRO A 104 2.06 -17.36 2.35
CA PRO A 104 0.96 -16.86 1.53
C PRO A 104 -0.39 -17.12 2.20
N VAL A 105 -1.24 -16.11 2.25
CA VAL A 105 -2.64 -16.20 2.69
C VAL A 105 -3.52 -15.84 1.51
N CYS A 106 -4.39 -16.75 1.11
CA CYS A 106 -5.27 -16.54 -0.04
C CYS A 106 -6.40 -15.60 0.31
N GLY A 107 -6.48 -14.46 -0.41
CA GLY A 107 -7.51 -13.47 -0.20
C GLY A 107 -7.58 -12.43 -1.30
N ASP A 108 -8.49 -11.46 -1.13
CA ASP A 108 -8.76 -10.40 -2.10
C ASP A 108 -9.22 -9.13 -1.37
N LEU A 109 -8.52 -8.02 -1.60
CA LEU A 109 -8.84 -6.72 -1.02
C LEU A 109 -10.25 -6.22 -1.36
N ALA A 110 -10.80 -6.63 -2.51
CA ALA A 110 -12.15 -6.22 -2.92
C ALA A 110 -13.27 -7.01 -2.21
N ARG A 111 -12.93 -7.93 -1.31
CA ARG A 111 -13.91 -8.77 -0.62
C ARG A 111 -13.97 -8.46 0.87
N ALA A 112 -15.15 -8.64 1.45
CA ALA A 112 -15.32 -8.58 2.91
C ALA A 112 -14.34 -9.54 3.60
N ASN A 113 -13.84 -9.16 4.77
CA ASN A 113 -12.79 -9.87 5.51
C ASN A 113 -11.53 -10.14 4.66
N LEU A 114 -11.23 -9.29 3.68
CA LEU A 114 -10.13 -9.49 2.72
C LEU A 114 -10.25 -10.80 1.92
N GLY A 115 -11.47 -11.36 1.78
CA GLY A 115 -11.69 -12.66 1.19
C GLY A 115 -11.09 -13.84 1.95
N LEU A 116 -10.64 -13.63 3.18
CA LEU A 116 -10.02 -14.64 4.03
C LEU A 116 -11.05 -15.63 4.58
N SER A 117 -10.63 -16.87 4.85
CA SER A 117 -11.38 -17.78 5.68
C SER A 117 -11.47 -17.24 7.13
N ARG A 118 -12.46 -17.71 7.90
CA ARG A 118 -12.56 -17.35 9.32
C ARG A 118 -11.30 -17.77 10.09
N ALA A 119 -10.71 -18.90 9.75
CA ALA A 119 -9.49 -19.39 10.40
C ALA A 119 -8.29 -18.47 10.11
N ASP A 120 -8.11 -18.06 8.84
CA ASP A 120 -7.01 -17.17 8.46
C ASP A 120 -7.19 -15.77 9.05
N TRP A 121 -8.44 -15.26 9.09
CA TRP A 121 -8.73 -13.98 9.76
C TRP A 121 -8.32 -14.03 11.24
N LEU A 122 -8.74 -15.05 11.98
CA LEU A 122 -8.40 -15.23 13.39
C LEU A 122 -6.89 -15.46 13.60
N LEU A 123 -6.23 -16.15 12.69
CA LEU A 123 -4.79 -16.33 12.71
C LEU A 123 -4.08 -14.97 12.60
N LEU A 124 -4.43 -14.18 11.58
CA LEU A 124 -3.82 -12.88 11.35
C LEU A 124 -4.16 -11.87 12.46
N SER A 125 -5.41 -11.85 12.95
CA SER A 125 -5.81 -10.92 14.00
C SER A 125 -5.03 -11.13 15.31
N ARG A 126 -4.57 -12.35 15.58
CA ARG A 126 -3.83 -12.72 16.79
C ARG A 126 -2.32 -12.69 16.64
N GLN A 127 -1.77 -13.06 15.48
CA GLN A 127 -0.33 -13.22 15.29
C GLN A 127 0.35 -11.98 14.69
N VAL A 128 -0.36 -11.22 13.86
CA VAL A 128 0.19 -10.03 13.23
C VAL A 128 0.33 -8.90 14.23
N GLN A 129 1.46 -8.22 14.20
CA GLN A 129 1.76 -7.02 14.99
C GLN A 129 1.90 -5.78 14.12
N GLU A 130 2.32 -5.95 12.88
CA GLU A 130 2.57 -4.86 11.95
C GLU A 130 2.01 -5.20 10.56
N ILE A 131 1.41 -4.23 9.90
CA ILE A 131 0.82 -4.40 8.57
C ILE A 131 1.44 -3.40 7.60
N TYR A 132 1.99 -3.89 6.48
CA TYR A 132 2.33 -3.07 5.33
C TYR A 132 1.21 -3.15 4.30
N HIS A 133 0.38 -2.12 4.24
CA HIS A 133 -0.73 -2.06 3.30
C HIS A 133 -0.31 -1.37 2.00
N ASN A 134 0.31 -2.17 1.12
CA ASN A 134 0.75 -1.77 -0.22
C ASN A 134 -0.27 -2.14 -1.31
N GLY A 135 -1.18 -3.07 -1.02
CA GLY A 135 -2.13 -3.57 -2.02
C GLY A 135 -3.10 -2.50 -2.48
N ALA A 136 -3.14 -2.28 -3.78
CA ALA A 136 -4.11 -1.43 -4.45
C ALA A 136 -4.31 -1.88 -5.90
N MET A 137 -5.49 -1.60 -6.46
CA MET A 137 -5.70 -1.62 -7.89
C MET A 137 -5.11 -0.33 -8.48
N VAL A 138 -4.17 -0.47 -9.40
CA VAL A 138 -3.54 0.65 -10.11
C VAL A 138 -3.97 0.59 -11.58
N ASN A 139 -4.81 1.52 -11.99
CA ASN A 139 -5.24 1.66 -13.38
C ASN A 139 -5.58 3.13 -13.66
N TYR A 140 -4.82 3.77 -14.51
CA TYR A 140 -5.00 5.19 -14.82
C TYR A 140 -6.16 5.49 -15.78
N LEU A 141 -6.74 4.45 -16.38
CA LEU A 141 -7.89 4.56 -17.30
C LEU A 141 -9.24 4.27 -16.64
N SER A 142 -9.22 3.63 -15.47
CA SER A 142 -10.44 3.31 -14.73
C SER A 142 -10.90 4.49 -13.88
N ASP A 143 -12.19 4.60 -13.67
CA ASP A 143 -12.79 5.59 -12.78
C ASP A 143 -12.69 5.19 -11.30
N TYR A 144 -13.19 6.06 -10.44
CA TYR A 144 -13.21 5.85 -8.99
C TYR A 144 -14.04 4.63 -8.59
N GLU A 145 -15.23 4.43 -9.21
CA GLU A 145 -16.14 3.34 -8.87
C GLU A 145 -15.51 1.98 -9.08
N ALA A 146 -14.78 1.80 -10.17
CA ALA A 146 -14.10 0.55 -10.49
C ALA A 146 -13.00 0.18 -9.46
N MET A 147 -12.40 1.18 -8.81
CA MET A 147 -11.33 0.98 -7.85
C MET A 147 -11.79 0.98 -6.40
N ARG A 148 -13.00 1.47 -6.15
CA ARG A 148 -13.56 1.76 -4.84
C ARG A 148 -13.50 0.57 -3.89
N GLU A 149 -13.95 -0.61 -4.34
CA GLU A 149 -14.00 -1.79 -3.48
C GLU A 149 -12.60 -2.30 -3.11
N ALA A 150 -11.67 -2.36 -4.06
CA ALA A 150 -10.32 -2.84 -3.78
C ALA A 150 -9.51 -1.83 -2.95
N ASN A 151 -9.54 -0.55 -3.32
CA ASN A 151 -8.66 0.45 -2.71
C ASN A 151 -9.25 1.05 -1.43
N VAL A 152 -10.53 1.38 -1.42
CA VAL A 152 -11.19 1.98 -0.26
C VAL A 152 -11.78 0.92 0.65
N GLY A 153 -12.58 0.00 0.10
CA GLY A 153 -13.14 -1.14 0.84
C GLY A 153 -12.03 -1.99 1.48
N GLY A 154 -11.00 -2.34 0.70
CA GLY A 154 -9.84 -3.07 1.19
C GLY A 154 -9.11 -2.36 2.32
N THR A 155 -8.95 -1.03 2.25
CA THR A 155 -8.35 -0.25 3.33
C THR A 155 -9.19 -0.29 4.60
N HIS A 156 -10.53 -0.22 4.50
CA HIS A 156 -11.41 -0.40 5.66
C HIS A 156 -11.22 -1.78 6.32
N GLU A 157 -11.14 -2.84 5.51
CA GLU A 157 -10.94 -4.20 6.03
C GLU A 157 -9.56 -4.37 6.68
N VAL A 158 -8.51 -3.77 6.11
CA VAL A 158 -7.16 -3.78 6.70
C VAL A 158 -7.14 -3.02 8.04
N ILE A 159 -7.80 -1.86 8.13
CA ILE A 159 -7.91 -1.13 9.40
C ILE A 159 -8.70 -1.96 10.43
N ARG A 160 -9.79 -2.60 10.01
CA ARG A 160 -10.57 -3.48 10.89
C ARG A 160 -9.71 -4.62 11.43
N LEU A 161 -8.91 -5.26 10.58
CA LEU A 161 -7.94 -6.27 11.01
C LEU A 161 -6.88 -5.68 11.96
N ALA A 162 -6.40 -4.46 11.69
CA ALA A 162 -5.42 -3.79 12.54
C ALA A 162 -5.92 -3.53 13.96
N LEU A 163 -7.22 -3.34 14.13
CA LEU A 163 -7.87 -3.08 15.42
C LEU A 163 -8.46 -4.34 16.08
N SER A 164 -8.53 -5.49 15.37
CA SER A 164 -9.14 -6.73 15.89
C SER A 164 -8.21 -7.51 16.80
N ASP A 165 -8.71 -8.12 17.88
CA ASP A 165 -8.04 -8.95 18.89
C ASP A 165 -6.86 -8.29 19.60
N ARG A 166 -5.97 -7.62 18.88
CA ARG A 166 -4.86 -6.81 19.39
C ARG A 166 -4.61 -5.64 18.44
N ALA A 167 -4.21 -4.51 18.99
CA ALA A 167 -3.83 -3.34 18.20
C ALA A 167 -2.53 -3.64 17.42
N LYS A 168 -2.53 -3.30 16.14
CA LYS A 168 -1.38 -3.46 15.23
C LYS A 168 -0.97 -2.11 14.68
N VAL A 169 0.29 -1.97 14.32
CA VAL A 169 0.78 -0.80 13.60
C VAL A 169 0.48 -0.97 12.12
N LEU A 170 -0.11 0.04 11.50
CA LEU A 170 -0.40 0.09 10.08
C LEU A 170 0.58 1.01 9.34
N ASN A 171 1.37 0.47 8.44
CA ASN A 171 2.16 1.22 7.47
C ASN A 171 1.35 1.30 6.17
N HIS A 172 0.68 2.42 5.95
CA HIS A 172 -0.15 2.63 4.75
C HIS A 172 0.70 3.22 3.62
N ILE A 173 0.84 2.46 2.52
CA ILE A 173 1.53 2.95 1.33
C ILE A 173 0.51 3.74 0.49
N SER A 174 0.58 5.06 0.60
CA SER A 174 -0.19 6.03 -0.18
C SER A 174 0.56 6.39 -1.48
N THR A 175 0.49 7.63 -1.91
CA THR A 175 1.20 8.17 -3.09
C THR A 175 1.20 9.69 -3.05
N THR A 176 2.17 10.35 -3.68
CA THR A 176 2.12 11.79 -3.91
C THR A 176 0.97 12.23 -4.84
N PHE A 177 0.36 11.30 -5.60
CA PHE A 177 -0.81 11.59 -6.44
C PHE A 177 -2.07 12.02 -5.67
N VAL A 178 -2.09 11.89 -4.33
CA VAL A 178 -3.19 12.43 -3.49
C VAL A 178 -3.28 13.96 -3.54
N PHE A 179 -2.22 14.63 -4.01
CA PHE A 179 -2.21 16.08 -4.23
C PHE A 179 -2.75 16.51 -5.60
N GLY A 180 -3.02 15.54 -6.49
CA GLY A 180 -3.39 15.83 -7.87
C GLY A 180 -2.29 16.61 -8.62
N TRP A 181 -2.68 17.45 -9.55
CA TRP A 181 -1.79 18.36 -10.28
C TRP A 181 -1.60 19.66 -9.48
N SER A 182 -0.88 19.58 -8.36
CA SER A 182 -0.67 20.74 -7.51
C SER A 182 0.10 21.85 -8.23
N VAL A 183 -0.32 23.09 -7.98
CA VAL A 183 0.39 24.29 -8.44
C VAL A 183 1.47 24.76 -7.46
N LYS A 184 1.56 24.14 -6.28
CA LYS A 184 2.61 24.43 -5.29
C LYS A 184 3.97 24.01 -5.82
N LYS A 185 4.97 24.86 -5.63
CA LYS A 185 6.37 24.54 -6.00
C LYS A 185 6.98 23.45 -5.11
N THR A 186 6.59 23.42 -3.85
CA THR A 186 7.06 22.44 -2.88
C THR A 186 5.84 21.91 -2.11
N LEU A 187 5.78 20.61 -1.96
CA LEU A 187 4.80 19.90 -1.14
C LEU A 187 5.52 19.36 0.09
N PHE A 188 5.01 19.72 1.26
CA PHE A 188 5.49 19.21 2.54
C PHE A 188 4.66 18.01 2.99
N GLU A 189 5.20 17.19 3.88
CA GLU A 189 4.53 16.01 4.44
C GLU A 189 3.24 16.39 5.22
N THR A 190 3.22 17.60 5.77
CA THR A 190 2.06 18.19 6.46
C THR A 190 1.00 18.74 5.52
N ASP A 191 1.30 18.87 4.23
CA ASP A 191 0.32 19.36 3.26
C ASP A 191 -0.82 18.34 3.06
N THR A 192 -2.01 18.88 2.80
CA THR A 192 -3.22 18.10 2.53
C THR A 192 -3.91 18.64 1.27
N ASN A 193 -4.84 17.88 0.72
CA ASN A 193 -5.72 18.28 -0.39
C ASN A 193 -7.19 18.09 0.04
N PRO A 194 -7.72 18.93 0.97
CA PRO A 194 -9.03 18.73 1.57
C PRO A 194 -10.19 18.89 0.57
N ASP A 195 -9.97 19.65 -0.48
CA ASP A 195 -10.98 19.95 -1.50
C ASP A 195 -10.94 19.02 -2.70
N MET A 196 -10.05 18.01 -2.67
CA MET A 196 -9.87 17.04 -3.76
C MET A 196 -9.51 17.70 -5.09
N GLU A 197 -8.82 18.83 -5.03
CA GLU A 197 -8.45 19.58 -6.21
C GLU A 197 -7.57 18.77 -7.15
N HIS A 198 -7.86 18.86 -8.44
CA HIS A 198 -7.05 18.26 -9.52
C HIS A 198 -6.84 16.74 -9.42
N LEU A 199 -7.73 16.02 -8.76
CA LEU A 199 -7.74 14.55 -8.73
C LEU A 199 -8.43 14.00 -10.00
N ASP A 200 -7.69 13.96 -11.11
CA ASP A 200 -8.28 13.63 -12.42
C ASP A 200 -8.42 12.13 -12.68
N PHE A 201 -7.64 11.29 -12.00
CA PHE A 201 -7.63 9.83 -12.20
C PHE A 201 -8.35 9.11 -11.07
N GLY A 202 -9.11 8.05 -11.41
CA GLY A 202 -9.75 7.19 -10.40
C GLY A 202 -8.75 6.60 -9.40
N TYR A 203 -7.51 6.35 -9.83
CA TYR A 203 -6.44 5.93 -8.94
C TYR A 203 -6.13 6.98 -7.86
N SER A 204 -5.82 8.23 -8.25
CA SER A 204 -5.52 9.30 -7.29
C SER A 204 -6.71 9.57 -6.37
N GLN A 205 -7.93 9.52 -6.89
CA GLN A 205 -9.18 9.66 -6.14
C GLN A 205 -9.31 8.56 -5.08
N SER A 206 -9.13 7.29 -5.46
CA SER A 206 -9.25 6.15 -4.55
C SER A 206 -8.15 6.14 -3.48
N LYS A 207 -6.93 6.54 -3.83
CA LYS A 207 -5.83 6.66 -2.87
C LYS A 207 -6.03 7.83 -1.91
N TRP A 208 -6.55 8.95 -2.40
CA TRP A 208 -6.93 10.06 -1.53
C TRP A 208 -7.98 9.63 -0.49
N VAL A 209 -9.06 8.98 -0.93
CA VAL A 209 -10.10 8.49 0.00
C VAL A 209 -9.52 7.50 1.00
N SER A 210 -8.72 6.52 0.54
CA SER A 210 -8.06 5.54 1.41
C SER A 210 -7.20 6.22 2.48
N GLU A 211 -6.42 7.23 2.11
CA GLU A 211 -5.60 7.98 3.04
C GLU A 211 -6.46 8.75 4.06
N GLN A 212 -7.57 9.39 3.62
CA GLN A 212 -8.50 10.05 4.53
C GLN A 212 -9.15 9.07 5.53
N VAL A 213 -9.44 7.84 5.10
CA VAL A 213 -9.94 6.76 5.98
C VAL A 213 -8.89 6.40 7.04
N VAL A 214 -7.63 6.24 6.66
CA VAL A 214 -6.53 5.98 7.60
C VAL A 214 -6.35 7.14 8.57
N LEU A 215 -6.27 8.38 8.09
CA LEU A 215 -6.16 9.58 8.93
C LEU A 215 -7.33 9.72 9.92
N ARG A 216 -8.53 9.34 9.51
CA ARG A 216 -9.69 9.31 10.40
C ARG A 216 -9.56 8.23 11.46
N ALA A 217 -9.15 7.02 11.09
CA ALA A 217 -8.93 5.92 12.03
C ALA A 217 -7.81 6.26 13.05
N MET A 218 -6.75 6.97 12.63
CA MET A 218 -5.70 7.46 13.52
C MET A 218 -6.25 8.38 14.61
N ARG A 219 -7.19 9.26 14.27
CA ARG A 219 -7.87 10.13 15.25
C ARG A 219 -8.71 9.35 16.27
N HIS A 220 -9.03 8.10 15.96
CA HIS A 220 -9.77 7.18 16.84
C HIS A 220 -8.87 6.07 17.43
N GLY A 221 -7.55 6.27 17.45
CA GLY A 221 -6.61 5.40 18.16
C GLY A 221 -5.88 4.36 17.30
N LEU A 222 -6.08 4.33 15.98
CA LEU A 222 -5.24 3.48 15.12
C LEU A 222 -3.79 3.99 15.16
N GLN A 223 -2.86 3.12 15.48
CA GLN A 223 -1.43 3.39 15.34
C GLN A 223 -1.03 3.18 13.87
N ALA A 224 -0.68 4.25 13.18
CA ALA A 224 -0.32 4.14 11.77
C ALA A 224 0.78 5.13 11.35
N ARG A 225 1.41 4.80 10.22
CA ARG A 225 2.29 5.66 9.43
C ARG A 225 1.73 5.73 8.01
N ILE A 226 1.89 6.86 7.35
CA ILE A 226 1.50 7.04 5.95
C ILE A 226 2.75 7.35 5.16
N PHE A 227 2.99 6.57 4.10
CA PHE A 227 4.09 6.78 3.17
C PHE A 227 3.52 7.22 1.83
N ARG A 228 4.03 8.33 1.29
CA ARG A 228 3.64 8.88 -0.01
C ARG A 228 4.81 8.78 -0.99
N PRO A 229 5.02 7.60 -1.63
CA PRO A 229 6.03 7.48 -2.68
C PRO A 229 5.73 8.42 -3.84
N ALA A 230 6.79 8.93 -4.47
CA ALA A 230 6.75 9.53 -5.80
C ALA A 230 6.39 8.48 -6.85
N LEU A 231 6.46 8.83 -8.12
CA LEU A 231 6.32 7.87 -9.19
C LEU A 231 7.51 6.88 -9.15
N LEU A 232 7.21 5.63 -8.81
CA LEU A 232 8.23 4.61 -8.68
C LEU A 232 8.76 4.18 -10.05
N SER A 233 10.07 4.17 -10.19
CA SER A 233 10.79 3.60 -11.32
C SER A 233 11.29 2.19 -11.01
N PRO A 234 11.77 1.40 -11.97
CA PRO A 234 12.58 0.23 -11.69
C PRO A 234 13.70 0.53 -10.69
N SER A 235 14.30 -0.51 -10.10
CA SER A 235 15.45 -0.38 -9.19
C SER A 235 16.63 0.36 -9.84
N ILE A 236 17.60 0.76 -9.04
CA ILE A 236 18.87 1.31 -9.55
C ILE A 236 19.57 0.33 -10.49
N GLY A 237 19.48 -0.98 -10.25
CA GLY A 237 20.02 -2.04 -11.10
C GLY A 237 19.20 -2.30 -12.37
N GLY A 238 18.03 -1.68 -12.51
CA GLY A 238 17.12 -1.88 -13.64
C GLY A 238 16.15 -3.04 -13.47
N GLU A 239 16.12 -3.68 -12.30
CA GLU A 239 15.16 -4.74 -12.00
C GLU A 239 13.75 -4.16 -11.76
N GLY A 240 12.74 -4.96 -12.06
CA GLY A 240 11.32 -4.64 -11.86
C GLY A 240 10.49 -4.81 -13.12
N ASP A 241 9.20 -4.58 -12.99
CA ASP A 241 8.27 -4.73 -14.11
C ASP A 241 8.41 -3.57 -15.12
N HIS A 242 8.73 -3.91 -16.36
CA HIS A 242 8.83 -2.94 -17.47
C HIS A 242 7.46 -2.46 -17.98
N PHE A 243 6.37 -2.92 -17.39
CA PHE A 243 5.01 -2.55 -17.77
C PHE A 243 4.47 -1.33 -17.02
N ASP A 244 5.26 -0.70 -16.15
CA ASP A 244 4.85 0.55 -15.53
C ASP A 244 4.54 1.64 -16.57
N ILE A 245 3.50 2.45 -16.30
CA ILE A 245 3.02 3.45 -17.25
C ILE A 245 4.07 4.50 -17.57
N SER A 246 4.94 4.85 -16.63
CA SER A 246 5.99 5.84 -16.81
C SER A 246 7.04 5.36 -17.78
N ILE A 247 7.46 4.12 -17.67
CA ILE A 247 8.41 3.47 -18.58
C ILE A 247 7.79 3.33 -19.99
N ARG A 248 6.53 2.93 -20.07
CA ARG A 248 5.79 2.83 -21.35
C ARG A 248 5.66 4.19 -22.03
N LEU A 249 5.34 5.24 -21.26
CA LEU A 249 5.23 6.60 -21.78
C LEU A 249 6.60 7.09 -22.29
N LEU A 250 7.65 6.88 -21.51
CA LEU A 250 9.01 7.26 -21.90
C LEU A 250 9.45 6.48 -23.15
N ALA A 251 9.24 5.17 -23.19
CA ALA A 251 9.55 4.34 -24.35
C ALA A 251 8.77 4.79 -25.60
N PHE A 252 7.48 5.14 -25.45
CA PHE A 252 6.66 5.68 -26.52
C PHE A 252 7.22 7.01 -27.03
N MET A 253 7.56 7.93 -26.15
CA MET A 253 8.13 9.24 -26.50
C MET A 253 9.45 9.07 -27.25
N LEU A 254 10.35 8.22 -26.77
CA LEU A 254 11.62 7.93 -27.42
C LEU A 254 11.44 7.29 -28.79
N LYS A 255 10.56 6.26 -28.89
CA LYS A 255 10.28 5.56 -30.13
C LYS A 255 9.72 6.48 -31.21
N HIS A 256 8.83 7.37 -30.84
CA HIS A 256 8.15 8.27 -31.79
C HIS A 256 8.83 9.64 -31.91
N ARG A 257 9.95 9.86 -31.19
CA ARG A 257 10.68 11.15 -31.13
C ARG A 257 9.76 12.33 -30.78
N ILE A 258 8.85 12.09 -29.82
CA ILE A 258 7.90 13.09 -29.31
C ILE A 258 8.43 13.58 -27.99
N GLY A 259 8.45 14.91 -27.81
CA GLY A 259 8.73 15.57 -26.52
C GLY A 259 7.55 16.37 -26.04
N THR A 260 7.64 16.90 -24.83
CA THR A 260 6.67 17.85 -24.28
C THR A 260 7.33 19.18 -24.03
N THR A 261 6.59 20.26 -24.25
CA THR A 261 6.99 21.63 -23.90
C THR A 261 6.48 22.01 -22.49
N ALA A 262 5.77 21.10 -21.82
CA ALA A 262 5.31 21.31 -20.47
C ALA A 262 6.50 21.51 -19.51
N LYS A 263 6.37 22.51 -18.62
CA LYS A 263 7.40 22.83 -17.61
C LYS A 263 7.18 22.07 -16.29
N ASN A 264 6.29 21.08 -16.28
CA ASN A 264 5.99 20.29 -15.11
C ASN A 264 7.18 19.40 -14.77
N GLN A 265 7.48 19.29 -13.50
CA GLN A 265 8.44 18.33 -12.98
C GLN A 265 7.72 17.09 -12.50
N VAL A 266 8.24 15.92 -12.84
CA VAL A 266 7.78 14.63 -12.35
C VAL A 266 8.95 14.00 -11.61
N SER A 267 8.74 13.70 -10.33
CA SER A 267 9.75 13.01 -9.52
C SER A 267 9.63 11.51 -9.71
N PHE A 268 10.71 10.89 -10.13
CA PHE A 268 10.88 9.44 -10.17
C PHE A 268 11.76 9.01 -9.01
N PHE A 269 11.41 7.91 -8.37
CA PHE A 269 12.19 7.35 -7.28
C PHE A 269 12.35 5.84 -7.44
N PRO A 270 13.59 5.29 -7.34
CA PRO A 270 13.83 3.85 -7.51
C PRO A 270 13.07 3.02 -6.49
N ALA A 271 12.42 1.94 -6.95
CA ALA A 271 11.55 1.13 -6.12
C ALA A 271 12.29 0.40 -5.00
N ASP A 272 13.52 -0.03 -5.23
CA ASP A 272 14.40 -0.62 -4.22
C ASP A 272 14.70 0.36 -3.07
N LEU A 273 15.12 1.59 -3.40
CA LEU A 273 15.37 2.63 -2.40
C LEU A 273 14.08 3.04 -1.67
N ALA A 274 12.96 3.11 -2.39
CA ALA A 274 11.68 3.42 -1.77
C ALA A 274 11.28 2.36 -0.74
N ALA A 275 11.44 1.08 -1.06
CA ALA A 275 11.16 -0.02 -0.16
C ALA A 275 12.08 0.04 1.08
N ASP A 276 13.37 0.25 0.86
CA ASP A 276 14.36 0.35 1.93
C ASP A 276 14.09 1.53 2.88
N ASN A 277 13.74 2.70 2.33
CA ASN A 277 13.40 3.86 3.14
C ASN A 277 12.12 3.63 3.94
N ILE A 278 11.08 3.04 3.34
CA ILE A 278 9.82 2.73 4.04
C ILE A 278 10.06 1.77 5.20
N VAL A 279 10.80 0.68 4.99
CA VAL A 279 11.05 -0.31 6.04
C VAL A 279 11.99 0.26 7.12
N ALA A 280 12.99 1.06 6.74
CA ALA A 280 13.86 1.73 7.71
C ALA A 280 13.09 2.75 8.58
N ILE A 281 12.27 3.63 7.97
CA ILE A 281 11.46 4.62 8.69
C ILE A 281 10.44 3.92 9.60
N SER A 282 9.80 2.84 9.13
CA SER A 282 8.82 2.11 9.93
C SER A 282 9.41 1.47 11.19
N SER A 283 10.73 1.21 11.21
CA SER A 283 11.42 0.70 12.39
C SER A 283 11.70 1.76 13.47
N LEU A 284 11.52 3.05 13.15
CA LEU A 284 11.77 4.16 14.06
C LEU A 284 10.51 4.45 14.90
N PRO A 285 10.57 4.36 16.24
CA PRO A 285 9.41 4.65 17.09
C PRO A 285 8.83 6.05 16.88
N GLU A 286 9.69 7.05 16.69
CA GLU A 286 9.33 8.45 16.47
C GLU A 286 8.57 8.71 15.16
N SER A 287 8.62 7.79 14.21
CA SER A 287 7.87 7.89 12.97
C SER A 287 6.39 7.52 13.13
N LEU A 288 6.00 6.95 14.28
CA LEU A 288 4.61 6.59 14.51
C LEU A 288 3.71 7.83 14.53
N GLY A 289 2.63 7.78 13.79
CA GLY A 289 1.72 8.93 13.60
C GLY A 289 2.13 9.87 12.48
N ALA A 290 3.32 9.70 11.89
CA ALA A 290 3.82 10.58 10.84
C ALA A 290 3.31 10.20 9.44
N THR A 291 3.34 11.19 8.57
CA THR A 291 3.26 11.03 7.11
C THR A 291 4.64 11.36 6.54
N SER A 292 5.17 10.53 5.67
CA SER A 292 6.49 10.70 5.06
C SER A 292 6.40 10.68 3.53
N HIS A 293 7.06 11.61 2.88
CA HIS A 293 7.29 11.57 1.44
C HIS A 293 8.49 10.65 1.15
N VAL A 294 8.34 9.79 0.16
CA VAL A 294 9.40 8.87 -0.29
C VAL A 294 9.76 9.28 -1.72
N THR A 295 10.69 10.26 -1.79
CA THR A 295 11.04 10.96 -3.04
C THR A 295 12.55 11.12 -3.19
#